data_a015c758c7ee89ab6593ee73640021eb
#
_entry.id   a015c758c7ee89ab6593ee73640021eb
#
_cell.length_a   1.000
_cell.length_b   1.000
_cell.length_c   1.000
_cell.angle_alpha   90.00
_cell.angle_beta   90.00
_cell.angle_gamma   90.00
#
_symmetry.space_group_name_H-M   'P 1'
#
loop_
_entity.id
_entity.type
_entity.pdbx_description
1 polymer ?
#
loop_
_entity_poly.entity_id
_entity_poly.type
_entity_poly.pdbx_seq_one_letter_code
_entity_poly.pdbx_strand_id
1 'polypeptide(L)'
;MACLYISEQGSVLGVSENRFVLKLSGEELQSIPVENVEVIQILGNVQISTQCITRCLLDKIDIIFFSTHGVYHGRLISSHGKNPKRQRKQSICTNDDTFCLKICKSIVSAKIHNQTTLIRRYNRKHQLDLSKFYQNMKTAIRLIGQCSSVNEVIGHEGFAARLYFKILSRLANPNFKFEKRSGRGATDPFNSMLNFGYYLLRNEIYGKIELKALNPFWGFIHQDHENHATLASDLMEEWRATIVDSLVMSLVNGNEISMEDFTTYEGSDNVYLTRDGIKKFVLNYEEKMNTKSKYLDYVDHSLTFRKAIEMQVGSLAKSIDMNDPNLYHPLKLR
;
A
#
# COMPACT_ATOMS: atom_id res chain seq x y z
N MET A 1 -17.00 -6.91 -1.48
CA MET A 1 -16.97 -5.65 -0.71
C MET A 1 -16.01 -4.70 -1.41
N ALA A 2 -16.37 -3.43 -1.55
CA ALA A 2 -15.69 -2.45 -2.38
C ALA A 2 -15.17 -1.27 -1.54
N CYS A 3 -14.12 -0.61 -2.02
CA CYS A 3 -13.73 0.69 -1.54
C CYS A 3 -14.52 1.76 -2.31
N LEU A 4 -15.21 2.63 -1.58
CA LEU A 4 -15.99 3.72 -2.16
C LEU A 4 -15.14 4.99 -2.19
N TYR A 5 -14.82 5.48 -3.39
CA TYR A 5 -14.08 6.73 -3.59
C TYR A 5 -15.05 7.87 -3.93
N ILE A 6 -14.99 8.94 -3.16
CA ILE A 6 -15.85 10.13 -3.38
C ILE A 6 -14.94 11.31 -3.67
N SER A 7 -15.02 11.81 -4.89
CA SER A 7 -14.20 12.94 -5.38
C SER A 7 -15.07 14.13 -5.89
N GLU A 8 -16.40 14.01 -5.79
CA GLU A 8 -17.32 15.03 -6.27
C GLU A 8 -17.38 16.20 -5.28
N GLN A 9 -16.74 17.33 -5.65
CA GLN A 9 -16.60 18.48 -4.76
C GLN A 9 -17.95 19.13 -4.48
N GLY A 10 -18.21 19.48 -3.21
CA GLY A 10 -19.46 20.04 -2.75
C GLY A 10 -20.60 19.02 -2.54
N SER A 11 -20.33 17.73 -2.79
CA SER A 11 -21.30 16.68 -2.52
C SER A 11 -21.46 16.38 -1.03
N VAL A 12 -22.58 15.75 -0.69
CA VAL A 12 -22.93 15.29 0.67
C VAL A 12 -23.17 13.79 0.66
N LEU A 13 -22.41 13.06 1.47
CA LEU A 13 -22.63 11.64 1.72
C LEU A 13 -23.54 11.46 2.93
N GLY A 14 -24.66 10.81 2.72
CA GLY A 14 -25.63 10.42 3.73
C GLY A 14 -25.86 8.90 3.76
N VAL A 15 -26.76 8.48 4.65
CA VAL A 15 -27.28 7.12 4.70
C VAL A 15 -28.81 7.16 4.73
N SER A 16 -29.45 6.33 3.90
CA SER A 16 -30.92 6.17 3.84
C SER A 16 -31.22 4.73 3.45
N GLU A 17 -32.20 4.11 4.10
CA GLU A 17 -32.70 2.75 3.79
C GLU A 17 -31.58 1.70 3.60
N ASN A 18 -30.62 1.68 4.52
CA ASN A 18 -29.45 0.78 4.47
C ASN A 18 -28.52 0.99 3.24
N ARG A 19 -28.54 2.20 2.66
CA ARG A 19 -27.70 2.57 1.52
C ARG A 19 -26.93 3.84 1.84
N PHE A 20 -25.67 3.91 1.41
CA PHE A 20 -24.96 5.17 1.30
C PHE A 20 -25.49 5.91 0.08
N VAL A 21 -25.81 7.17 0.25
CA VAL A 21 -26.39 8.03 -0.79
C VAL A 21 -25.53 9.28 -0.94
N LEU A 22 -25.00 9.49 -2.14
CA LEU A 22 -24.24 10.68 -2.50
C LEU A 22 -25.15 11.66 -3.20
N LYS A 23 -25.22 12.90 -2.69
CA LYS A 23 -26.05 13.99 -3.26
C LYS A 23 -25.18 15.18 -3.63
N LEU A 24 -25.54 15.87 -4.71
CA LEU A 24 -24.98 17.15 -5.11
C LEU A 24 -26.13 18.11 -5.37
N SER A 25 -26.13 19.30 -4.73
CA SER A 25 -27.19 20.29 -4.84
C SER A 25 -28.61 19.75 -4.56
N GLY A 26 -28.68 18.70 -3.69
CA GLY A 26 -29.95 18.05 -3.32
C GLY A 26 -30.35 16.86 -4.21
N GLU A 27 -29.76 16.71 -5.39
CA GLU A 27 -30.02 15.60 -6.30
C GLU A 27 -29.14 14.38 -5.97
N GLU A 28 -29.70 13.17 -6.06
CA GLU A 28 -28.99 11.92 -5.85
C GLU A 28 -28.12 11.61 -7.07
N LEU A 29 -26.80 11.58 -6.87
CA LEU A 29 -25.84 11.16 -7.90
C LEU A 29 -25.63 9.66 -7.93
N GLN A 30 -25.55 9.03 -6.75
CA GLN A 30 -25.22 7.60 -6.62
C GLN A 30 -25.73 7.06 -5.28
N SER A 31 -26.07 5.78 -5.30
CA SER A 31 -26.48 5.06 -4.10
C SER A 31 -25.91 3.63 -4.13
N ILE A 32 -25.36 3.18 -2.99
CA ILE A 32 -24.77 1.86 -2.85
C ILE A 32 -25.19 1.19 -1.52
N PRO A 33 -25.56 -0.10 -1.49
CA PRO A 33 -25.86 -0.81 -0.26
C PRO A 33 -24.68 -0.77 0.73
N VAL A 34 -24.98 -0.56 2.02
CA VAL A 34 -23.95 -0.46 3.07
C VAL A 34 -23.10 -1.72 3.14
N GLU A 35 -23.69 -2.89 3.01
CA GLU A 35 -23.04 -4.20 3.06
C GLU A 35 -21.99 -4.42 1.94
N ASN A 36 -22.04 -3.63 0.88
CA ASN A 36 -21.09 -3.71 -0.23
C ASN A 36 -19.84 -2.86 0.00
N VAL A 37 -19.79 -2.04 1.06
CA VAL A 37 -18.69 -1.09 1.32
C VAL A 37 -17.84 -1.57 2.49
N GLU A 38 -16.52 -1.63 2.29
CA GLU A 38 -15.54 -1.89 3.36
C GLU A 38 -14.86 -0.61 3.87
N VAL A 39 -14.63 0.33 2.97
CA VAL A 39 -13.90 1.57 3.24
C VAL A 39 -14.48 2.69 2.40
N ILE A 40 -14.57 3.87 2.97
CA ILE A 40 -14.94 5.10 2.25
C ILE A 40 -13.70 6.00 2.19
N GLN A 41 -13.32 6.43 1.00
CA GLN A 41 -12.22 7.37 0.78
C GLN A 41 -12.77 8.68 0.22
N ILE A 42 -12.56 9.75 0.96
CA ILE A 42 -13.01 11.10 0.64
C ILE A 42 -11.84 11.89 0.06
N LEU A 43 -12.00 12.42 -1.15
CA LEU A 43 -11.01 13.25 -1.82
C LEU A 43 -11.51 14.68 -1.97
N GLY A 44 -11.01 15.56 -1.11
CA GLY A 44 -11.32 17.00 -1.13
C GLY A 44 -12.56 17.39 -0.35
N ASN A 45 -13.30 18.36 -0.87
CA ASN A 45 -14.42 18.99 -0.17
C ASN A 45 -15.74 18.22 -0.37
N VAL A 46 -15.95 17.20 0.47
CA VAL A 46 -17.15 16.39 0.55
C VAL A 46 -17.67 16.43 1.99
N GLN A 47 -18.93 16.69 2.18
CA GLN A 47 -19.57 16.64 3.50
C GLN A 47 -20.07 15.23 3.81
N ILE A 48 -20.05 14.85 5.09
CA ILE A 48 -20.58 13.57 5.56
C ILE A 48 -21.58 13.85 6.69
N SER A 49 -22.78 13.30 6.60
CA SER A 49 -23.76 13.42 7.67
C SER A 49 -23.33 12.63 8.92
N THR A 50 -23.70 13.14 10.10
CA THR A 50 -23.44 12.45 11.37
C THR A 50 -24.06 11.05 11.40
N GLN A 51 -25.22 10.84 10.80
CA GLN A 51 -25.86 9.53 10.67
C GLN A 51 -25.00 8.56 9.84
N CYS A 52 -24.42 9.06 8.74
CA CYS A 52 -23.50 8.26 7.93
C CYS A 52 -22.22 7.88 8.71
N ILE A 53 -21.63 8.84 9.43
CA ILE A 53 -20.47 8.59 10.30
C ILE A 53 -20.80 7.52 11.36
N THR A 54 -21.92 7.69 12.08
CA THR A 54 -22.37 6.75 13.10
C THR A 54 -22.54 5.35 12.52
N ARG A 55 -23.19 5.25 11.36
CA ARG A 55 -23.38 3.97 10.66
C ARG A 55 -22.04 3.32 10.31
N CYS A 56 -21.10 4.06 9.76
CA CYS A 56 -19.76 3.56 9.44
C CYS A 56 -19.03 3.01 10.68
N LEU A 57 -19.08 3.75 11.80
CA LEU A 57 -18.44 3.34 13.03
C LEU A 57 -19.04 2.05 13.61
N LEU A 58 -20.38 1.88 13.55
CA LEU A 58 -21.06 0.66 14.01
C LEU A 58 -20.74 -0.54 13.13
N ASP A 59 -20.70 -0.37 11.82
CA ASP A 59 -20.42 -1.44 10.84
C ASP A 59 -18.92 -1.67 10.60
N LYS A 60 -18.04 -0.91 11.30
CA LYS A 60 -16.57 -0.98 11.18
C LYS A 60 -16.08 -0.65 9.78
N ILE A 61 -16.75 0.29 9.11
CA ILE A 61 -16.34 0.85 7.82
C ILE A 61 -15.45 2.05 8.12
N ASP A 62 -14.19 2.00 7.69
CA ASP A 62 -13.25 3.11 7.86
C ASP A 62 -13.60 4.25 6.91
N ILE A 63 -13.47 5.50 7.39
CA ILE A 63 -13.56 6.69 6.54
C ILE A 63 -12.17 7.34 6.51
N ILE A 64 -11.62 7.52 5.31
CA ILE A 64 -10.28 8.06 5.09
C ILE A 64 -10.40 9.39 4.32
N PHE A 65 -9.69 10.40 4.79
CA PHE A 65 -9.74 11.75 4.21
C PHE A 65 -8.45 12.10 3.49
N PHE A 66 -8.58 12.60 2.27
CA PHE A 66 -7.50 13.11 1.44
C PHE A 66 -7.81 14.54 0.98
N SER A 67 -6.77 15.31 0.66
CA SER A 67 -6.92 16.53 -0.12
C SER A 67 -7.43 16.22 -1.54
N THR A 68 -7.81 17.24 -2.28
CA THR A 68 -8.14 17.14 -3.70
C THR A 68 -7.02 16.58 -4.56
N HIS A 69 -5.79 16.60 -4.06
CA HIS A 69 -4.55 16.13 -4.73
C HIS A 69 -4.02 14.80 -4.17
N GLY A 70 -4.84 14.10 -3.37
CA GLY A 70 -4.47 12.80 -2.80
C GLY A 70 -3.53 12.84 -1.60
N VAL A 71 -3.32 14.01 -0.97
CA VAL A 71 -2.57 14.08 0.29
C VAL A 71 -3.45 13.59 1.43
N TYR A 72 -2.95 12.63 2.20
CA TYR A 72 -3.67 12.06 3.34
C TYR A 72 -3.79 13.08 4.49
N HIS A 73 -5.00 13.24 5.03
CA HIS A 73 -5.29 14.10 6.18
C HIS A 73 -5.52 13.32 7.46
N GLY A 74 -6.19 12.17 7.39
CA GLY A 74 -6.55 11.39 8.58
C GLY A 74 -7.64 10.36 8.28
N ARG A 75 -8.11 9.70 9.34
CA ARG A 75 -9.17 8.68 9.25
C ARG A 75 -10.08 8.66 10.47
N LEU A 76 -11.31 8.20 10.26
CA LEU A 76 -12.24 7.78 11.30
C LEU A 76 -12.29 6.26 11.32
N ILE A 77 -12.06 5.66 12.50
CA ILE A 77 -12.09 4.23 12.73
C ILE A 77 -12.99 3.90 13.93
N SER A 78 -13.60 2.70 13.86
CA SER A 78 -14.36 2.17 14.99
C SER A 78 -13.42 1.80 16.14
N SER A 79 -13.85 2.07 17.38
CA SER A 79 -13.17 1.59 18.59
C SER A 79 -13.44 0.11 18.90
N HIS A 80 -14.37 -0.53 18.18
CA HIS A 80 -14.73 -1.92 18.37
C HIS A 80 -13.70 -2.90 17.81
N GLY A 81 -13.59 -4.08 18.41
CA GLY A 81 -12.74 -5.18 17.92
C GLY A 81 -11.30 -5.13 18.41
N LYS A 82 -10.95 -4.27 19.38
CA LYS A 82 -9.61 -4.24 19.99
C LYS A 82 -9.36 -5.48 20.83
N ASN A 83 -8.12 -6.00 20.80
CA ASN A 83 -7.67 -7.14 21.60
C ASN A 83 -6.45 -6.72 22.45
N PRO A 84 -6.64 -6.28 23.70
CA PRO A 84 -5.54 -5.81 24.56
C PRO A 84 -4.49 -6.90 24.83
N LYS A 85 -4.88 -8.18 24.89
CA LYS A 85 -3.93 -9.28 25.08
C LYS A 85 -2.96 -9.40 23.91
N ARG A 86 -3.48 -9.32 22.67
CA ARG A 86 -2.64 -9.35 21.45
C ARG A 86 -1.73 -8.13 21.36
N GLN A 87 -2.25 -6.95 21.69
CA GLN A 87 -1.43 -5.73 21.67
C GLN A 87 -0.29 -5.80 22.69
N ARG A 88 -0.53 -6.31 23.91
CA ARG A 88 0.56 -6.52 24.88
C ARG A 88 1.60 -7.51 24.35
N LYS A 89 1.19 -8.61 23.71
CA LYS A 89 2.13 -9.54 23.08
C LYS A 89 2.90 -8.89 21.93
N GLN A 90 2.24 -8.07 21.11
CA GLN A 90 2.91 -7.31 20.06
C GLN A 90 3.99 -6.40 20.65
N SER A 91 3.68 -5.65 21.71
CA SER A 91 4.67 -4.81 22.41
C SER A 91 5.87 -5.62 22.92
N ILE A 92 5.66 -6.83 23.42
CA ILE A 92 6.76 -7.72 23.83
C ILE A 92 7.59 -8.13 22.60
N CYS A 93 6.93 -8.58 21.52
CA CYS A 93 7.64 -9.03 20.30
C CYS A 93 8.42 -7.90 19.61
N THR A 94 7.93 -6.65 19.65
CA THR A 94 8.63 -5.49 19.07
C THR A 94 9.83 -5.03 19.89
N ASN A 95 9.94 -5.46 21.16
CA ASN A 95 11.11 -5.25 22.01
C ASN A 95 12.06 -6.46 22.04
N ASP A 96 11.78 -7.53 21.29
CA ASP A 96 12.67 -8.70 21.15
C ASP A 96 13.46 -8.59 19.85
N ASP A 97 14.74 -8.27 19.96
CA ASP A 97 15.66 -8.11 18.82
C ASP A 97 15.70 -9.36 17.91
N THR A 98 15.58 -10.55 18.50
CA THR A 98 15.60 -11.82 17.76
C THR A 98 14.33 -11.97 16.94
N PHE A 99 13.19 -11.65 17.51
CA PHE A 99 11.89 -11.66 16.81
C PHE A 99 11.89 -10.63 15.69
N CYS A 100 12.28 -9.38 16.00
CA CYS A 100 12.37 -8.28 15.03
C CYS A 100 13.29 -8.64 13.86
N LEU A 101 14.48 -9.15 14.13
CA LEU A 101 15.44 -9.53 13.10
C LEU A 101 14.89 -10.61 12.16
N LYS A 102 14.21 -11.63 12.69
CA LYS A 102 13.62 -12.70 11.87
C LYS A 102 12.49 -12.19 10.98
N ILE A 103 11.58 -11.37 11.51
CA ILE A 103 10.50 -10.73 10.74
C ILE A 103 11.10 -9.81 9.66
N CYS A 104 12.07 -8.97 10.02
CA CYS A 104 12.76 -8.07 9.10
C CYS A 104 13.41 -8.83 7.93
N LYS A 105 14.17 -9.90 8.22
CA LYS A 105 14.78 -10.75 7.18
C LYS A 105 13.74 -11.33 6.23
N SER A 106 12.60 -11.80 6.76
CA SER A 106 11.52 -12.37 5.96
C SER A 106 10.91 -11.34 5.01
N ILE A 107 10.53 -10.17 5.54
CA ILE A 107 9.91 -9.09 4.76
C ILE A 107 10.87 -8.55 3.69
N VAL A 108 12.10 -8.20 4.08
CA VAL A 108 13.06 -7.57 3.16
C VAL A 108 13.52 -8.54 2.07
N SER A 109 13.73 -9.82 2.41
CA SER A 109 14.05 -10.84 1.39
C SER A 109 12.91 -11.02 0.39
N ALA A 110 11.66 -11.01 0.84
CA ALA A 110 10.49 -11.08 -0.03
C ALA A 110 10.36 -9.83 -0.91
N LYS A 111 10.57 -8.63 -0.35
CA LYS A 111 10.62 -7.38 -1.11
C LYS A 111 11.61 -7.46 -2.27
N ILE A 112 12.87 -7.82 -2.00
CA ILE A 112 13.92 -7.89 -3.02
C ILE A 112 13.59 -8.96 -4.08
N HIS A 113 13.03 -10.10 -3.66
CA HIS A 113 12.57 -11.14 -4.57
C HIS A 113 11.47 -10.61 -5.50
N ASN A 114 10.46 -9.94 -4.96
CA ASN A 114 9.33 -9.40 -5.72
C ASN A 114 9.77 -8.28 -6.68
N GLN A 115 10.68 -7.41 -6.26
CA GLN A 115 11.32 -6.41 -7.11
C GLN A 115 12.07 -7.06 -8.27
N THR A 116 12.85 -8.11 -8.00
CA THR A 116 13.59 -8.85 -9.01
C THR A 116 12.66 -9.52 -10.03
N THR A 117 11.56 -10.09 -9.56
CA THR A 117 10.53 -10.71 -10.40
C THR A 117 9.85 -9.69 -11.30
N LEU A 118 9.52 -8.49 -10.78
CA LEU A 118 8.95 -7.41 -11.57
C LEU A 118 9.90 -6.95 -12.69
N ILE A 119 11.17 -6.69 -12.37
CA ILE A 119 12.19 -6.34 -13.36
C ILE A 119 12.31 -7.42 -14.44
N ARG A 120 12.35 -8.69 -14.06
CA ARG A 120 12.43 -9.81 -15.02
C ARG A 120 11.24 -9.81 -15.97
N ARG A 121 10.03 -9.54 -15.47
CA ARG A 121 8.81 -9.49 -16.29
C ARG A 121 8.89 -8.39 -17.34
N TYR A 122 9.26 -7.17 -16.96
CA TYR A 122 9.35 -6.05 -17.91
C TYR A 122 10.54 -6.17 -18.85
N ASN A 123 11.68 -6.72 -18.39
CA ASN A 123 12.86 -6.90 -19.22
C ASN A 123 12.66 -7.93 -20.36
N ARG A 124 11.67 -8.80 -20.30
CA ARG A 124 11.35 -9.73 -21.42
C ARG A 124 11.10 -8.97 -22.73
N LYS A 125 10.49 -7.78 -22.66
CA LYS A 125 10.23 -6.93 -23.83
C LYS A 125 11.45 -6.11 -24.25
N HIS A 126 12.27 -5.66 -23.31
CA HIS A 126 13.40 -4.77 -23.56
C HIS A 126 14.72 -5.51 -23.84
N GLN A 127 14.85 -6.75 -23.43
CA GLN A 127 16.02 -7.62 -23.64
C GLN A 127 17.36 -7.01 -23.23
N LEU A 128 17.38 -6.19 -22.16
CA LEU A 128 18.61 -5.62 -21.61
C LEU A 128 19.43 -6.72 -20.92
N ASP A 129 20.77 -6.65 -21.04
CA ASP A 129 21.64 -7.46 -20.19
C ASP A 129 21.60 -6.93 -18.75
N LEU A 130 20.92 -7.65 -17.89
CA LEU A 130 20.77 -7.39 -16.46
C LEU A 130 21.42 -8.46 -15.59
N SER A 131 22.35 -9.25 -16.12
CA SER A 131 23.01 -10.34 -15.40
C SER A 131 23.62 -9.88 -14.09
N LYS A 132 24.35 -8.75 -14.10
CA LYS A 132 24.95 -8.13 -12.90
C LYS A 132 23.89 -7.69 -11.88
N PHE A 133 22.75 -7.15 -12.34
CA PHE A 133 21.65 -6.77 -11.47
C PHE A 133 21.08 -8.01 -10.75
N TYR A 134 20.77 -9.08 -11.47
CA TYR A 134 20.22 -10.30 -10.87
C TYR A 134 21.20 -10.95 -9.89
N GLN A 135 22.49 -10.95 -10.20
CA GLN A 135 23.52 -11.45 -9.30
C GLN A 135 23.58 -10.61 -8.01
N ASN A 136 23.54 -9.29 -8.10
CA ASN A 136 23.56 -8.40 -6.94
C ASN A 136 22.32 -8.59 -6.05
N MET A 137 21.12 -8.72 -6.64
CA MET A 137 19.89 -8.98 -5.88
C MET A 137 19.93 -10.33 -5.16
N LYS A 138 20.42 -11.38 -5.83
CA LYS A 138 20.61 -12.70 -5.22
C LYS A 138 21.63 -12.65 -4.07
N THR A 139 22.72 -11.90 -4.26
CA THR A 139 23.76 -11.72 -3.22
C THR A 139 23.20 -10.95 -2.03
N ALA A 140 22.40 -9.89 -2.24
CA ALA A 140 21.75 -9.14 -1.17
C ALA A 140 20.85 -10.05 -0.32
N ILE A 141 20.00 -10.88 -0.93
CA ILE A 141 19.15 -11.84 -0.19
C ILE A 141 19.99 -12.83 0.63
N ARG A 142 21.09 -13.34 0.07
CA ARG A 142 21.99 -14.25 0.79
C ARG A 142 22.64 -13.57 2.00
N LEU A 143 23.14 -12.34 1.84
CA LEU A 143 23.76 -11.58 2.93
C LEU A 143 22.75 -11.21 4.02
N ILE A 144 21.51 -10.84 3.67
CA ILE A 144 20.42 -10.62 4.63
C ILE A 144 20.22 -11.85 5.52
N GLY A 145 20.30 -13.06 4.97
CA GLY A 145 20.23 -14.29 5.76
C GLY A 145 21.29 -14.36 6.87
N GLN A 146 22.47 -13.76 6.64
CA GLN A 146 23.64 -13.79 7.54
C GLN A 146 23.68 -12.60 8.53
N CYS A 147 22.86 -11.55 8.34
CA CYS A 147 22.84 -10.38 9.20
C CYS A 147 22.55 -10.74 10.67
N SER A 148 23.15 -10.02 11.59
CA SER A 148 22.98 -10.16 13.04
C SER A 148 22.09 -9.07 13.64
N SER A 149 21.77 -8.02 12.89
CA SER A 149 20.93 -6.90 13.33
C SER A 149 19.97 -6.41 12.23
N VAL A 150 18.90 -5.75 12.64
CA VAL A 150 17.92 -5.08 11.73
C VAL A 150 18.62 -4.00 10.90
N ASN A 151 19.56 -3.24 11.48
CA ASN A 151 20.30 -2.19 10.79
C ASN A 151 21.15 -2.72 9.63
N GLU A 152 21.78 -3.89 9.77
CA GLU A 152 22.50 -4.55 8.69
C GLU A 152 21.55 -4.94 7.54
N VAL A 153 20.38 -5.48 7.87
CA VAL A 153 19.34 -5.83 6.88
C VAL A 153 18.89 -4.59 6.10
N ILE A 154 18.63 -3.47 6.78
CA ILE A 154 18.26 -2.19 6.16
C ILE A 154 19.38 -1.67 5.24
N GLY A 155 20.65 -1.84 5.62
CA GLY A 155 21.79 -1.48 4.78
C GLY A 155 21.79 -2.22 3.43
N HIS A 156 21.56 -3.54 3.45
CA HIS A 156 21.44 -4.35 2.22
C HIS A 156 20.18 -4.03 1.43
N GLU A 157 19.06 -3.74 2.11
CA GLU A 157 17.81 -3.30 1.50
C GLU A 157 18.02 -2.01 0.71
N GLY A 158 18.64 -0.99 1.32
CA GLY A 158 18.89 0.31 0.67
C GLY A 158 19.80 0.20 -0.56
N PHE A 159 20.78 -0.72 -0.55
CA PHE A 159 21.59 -1.03 -1.74
C PHE A 159 20.73 -1.65 -2.84
N ALA A 160 19.94 -2.67 -2.52
CA ALA A 160 19.07 -3.35 -3.47
C ALA A 160 18.01 -2.40 -4.06
N ALA A 161 17.41 -1.53 -3.23
CA ALA A 161 16.42 -0.55 -3.65
C ALA A 161 16.99 0.47 -4.67
N ARG A 162 18.21 0.96 -4.45
CA ARG A 162 18.88 1.86 -5.42
C ARG A 162 19.09 1.18 -6.78
N LEU A 163 19.52 -0.06 -6.79
CA LEU A 163 19.69 -0.83 -8.03
C LEU A 163 18.34 -1.06 -8.71
N TYR A 164 17.33 -1.44 -7.94
CA TYR A 164 15.98 -1.69 -8.43
C TYR A 164 15.41 -0.46 -9.14
N PHE A 165 15.35 0.69 -8.48
CA PHE A 165 14.77 1.91 -9.07
C PHE A 165 15.55 2.42 -10.28
N LYS A 166 16.89 2.26 -10.29
CA LYS A 166 17.71 2.58 -11.46
C LYS A 166 17.31 1.74 -12.69
N ILE A 167 17.05 0.45 -12.51
CA ILE A 167 16.64 -0.43 -13.62
C ILE A 167 15.16 -0.19 -13.97
N LEU A 168 14.30 0.01 -12.98
CA LEU A 168 12.88 0.29 -13.20
C LEU A 168 12.68 1.52 -14.08
N SER A 169 13.44 2.62 -13.82
CA SER A 169 13.41 3.83 -14.63
C SER A 169 13.84 3.59 -16.09
N ARG A 170 14.79 2.68 -16.33
CA ARG A 170 15.22 2.33 -17.70
C ARG A 170 14.16 1.52 -18.47
N LEU A 171 13.29 0.81 -17.76
CA LEU A 171 12.23 -0.01 -18.33
C LEU A 171 10.88 0.73 -18.45
N ALA A 172 10.80 1.93 -17.87
CA ALA A 172 9.63 2.80 -17.98
C ALA A 172 9.62 3.52 -19.33
N ASN A 173 8.41 3.91 -19.78
CA ASN A 173 8.22 4.76 -20.96
C ASN A 173 9.14 6.00 -20.86
N PRO A 174 9.88 6.36 -21.92
CA PRO A 174 10.83 7.47 -21.93
C PRO A 174 10.28 8.80 -21.40
N ASN A 175 8.99 9.09 -21.63
CA ASN A 175 8.34 10.32 -21.16
C ASN A 175 8.16 10.35 -19.63
N PHE A 176 8.24 9.19 -18.96
CA PHE A 176 8.06 9.02 -17.51
C PHE A 176 9.34 8.59 -16.80
N LYS A 177 10.49 8.79 -17.40
CA LYS A 177 11.77 8.50 -16.75
C LYS A 177 11.99 9.38 -15.53
N PHE A 178 12.56 8.80 -14.49
CA PHE A 178 12.94 9.47 -13.26
C PHE A 178 14.41 9.14 -12.92
N GLU A 179 15.12 10.02 -12.24
CA GLU A 179 16.53 9.81 -11.90
C GLU A 179 16.67 8.94 -10.65
N LYS A 180 15.87 9.24 -9.63
CA LYS A 180 15.90 8.56 -8.32
C LYS A 180 14.52 8.47 -7.70
N ARG A 181 14.34 7.55 -6.79
CA ARG A 181 13.12 7.48 -5.96
C ARG A 181 13.04 8.67 -5.01
N SER A 182 11.94 9.41 -5.07
CA SER A 182 11.61 10.52 -4.16
C SER A 182 10.36 10.20 -3.34
N GLY A 183 10.53 10.05 -2.02
CA GLY A 183 9.42 9.74 -1.10
C GLY A 183 8.65 10.97 -0.63
N ARG A 184 9.27 12.15 -0.66
CA ARG A 184 8.66 13.43 -0.28
C ARG A 184 8.94 14.42 -1.39
N GLY A 185 7.92 15.19 -1.80
CA GLY A 185 8.07 16.19 -2.83
C GLY A 185 8.49 15.56 -4.18
N ALA A 186 7.61 14.78 -4.80
CA ALA A 186 7.89 14.19 -6.10
C ALA A 186 7.98 15.28 -7.18
N THR A 187 9.12 15.39 -7.82
CA THR A 187 9.39 16.37 -8.89
C THR A 187 9.20 15.78 -10.29
N ASP A 188 8.70 14.57 -10.36
CA ASP A 188 8.38 13.88 -11.62
C ASP A 188 7.07 13.07 -11.50
N PRO A 189 6.39 12.84 -12.65
CA PRO A 189 5.13 12.11 -12.69
C PRO A 189 5.20 10.67 -12.16
N PHE A 190 6.29 9.96 -12.42
CA PHE A 190 6.44 8.57 -11.99
C PHE A 190 6.49 8.45 -10.46
N ASN A 191 7.31 9.27 -9.79
CA ASN A 191 7.37 9.32 -8.33
C ASN A 191 6.07 9.83 -7.72
N SER A 192 5.36 10.77 -8.38
CA SER A 192 4.04 11.25 -7.96
C SER A 192 3.05 10.08 -7.87
N MET A 193 2.96 9.27 -8.91
CA MET A 193 2.11 8.07 -8.94
C MET A 193 2.52 7.03 -7.89
N LEU A 194 3.83 6.77 -7.74
CA LEU A 194 4.31 5.86 -6.71
C LEU A 194 3.92 6.33 -5.31
N ASN A 195 4.08 7.62 -5.02
CA ASN A 195 3.72 8.19 -3.71
C ASN A 195 2.23 8.02 -3.44
N PHE A 196 1.38 8.38 -4.40
CA PHE A 196 -0.07 8.24 -4.26
C PHE A 196 -0.48 6.76 -4.09
N GLY A 197 0.04 5.87 -4.93
CA GLY A 197 -0.26 4.44 -4.84
C GLY A 197 0.22 3.80 -3.52
N TYR A 198 1.37 4.22 -2.99
CA TYR A 198 1.85 3.75 -1.68
C TYR A 198 0.98 4.28 -0.54
N TYR A 199 0.41 5.48 -0.65
CA TYR A 199 -0.57 5.95 0.31
C TYR A 199 -1.84 5.09 0.33
N LEU A 200 -2.38 4.77 -0.85
CA LEU A 200 -3.55 3.90 -0.96
C LEU A 200 -3.25 2.52 -0.36
N LEU A 201 -2.14 1.91 -0.75
CA LEU A 201 -1.73 0.58 -0.28
C LEU A 201 -1.49 0.55 1.24
N ARG A 202 -0.80 1.57 1.80
CA ARG A 202 -0.57 1.67 3.23
C ARG A 202 -1.88 1.74 4.01
N ASN A 203 -2.88 2.47 3.50
CA ASN A 203 -4.19 2.57 4.13
C ASN A 203 -4.97 1.24 4.08
N GLU A 204 -4.87 0.49 2.99
CA GLU A 204 -5.42 -0.87 2.90
C GLU A 204 -4.81 -1.79 3.99
N ILE A 205 -3.49 -1.79 4.10
CA ILE A 205 -2.76 -2.62 5.08
C ILE A 205 -3.08 -2.16 6.50
N TYR A 206 -3.15 -0.86 6.75
CA TYR A 206 -3.52 -0.29 8.04
C TYR A 206 -4.89 -0.82 8.50
N GLY A 207 -5.90 -0.78 7.64
CA GLY A 207 -7.23 -1.32 7.96
C GLY A 207 -7.19 -2.83 8.29
N LYS A 208 -6.36 -3.62 7.59
CA LYS A 208 -6.21 -5.06 7.89
C LYS A 208 -5.45 -5.31 9.20
N ILE A 209 -4.49 -4.45 9.58
CA ILE A 209 -3.82 -4.48 10.88
C ILE A 209 -4.83 -4.24 12.01
N GLU A 210 -5.66 -3.20 11.89
CA GLU A 210 -6.74 -2.89 12.84
C GLU A 210 -7.75 -4.04 12.93
N LEU A 211 -8.15 -4.63 11.80
CA LEU A 211 -9.06 -5.78 11.74
C LEU A 211 -8.52 -6.99 12.53
N LYS A 212 -7.20 -7.18 12.54
CA LYS A 212 -6.54 -8.23 13.33
C LYS A 212 -6.19 -7.78 14.75
N ALA A 213 -6.70 -6.63 15.19
CA ALA A 213 -6.47 -6.05 16.51
C ALA A 213 -4.99 -5.89 16.89
N LEU A 214 -4.14 -5.60 15.92
CA LEU A 214 -2.76 -5.18 16.09
C LEU A 214 -2.67 -3.65 16.17
N ASN A 215 -1.60 -3.14 16.77
CA ASN A 215 -1.29 -1.72 16.77
C ASN A 215 -0.49 -1.36 15.52
N PRO A 216 -0.98 -0.48 14.63
CA PRO A 216 -0.29 -0.13 13.39
C PRO A 216 0.99 0.69 13.58
N PHE A 217 1.22 1.26 14.77
CA PHE A 217 2.38 2.10 15.08
C PHE A 217 3.57 1.31 15.62
N TRP A 218 3.43 0.03 15.97
CA TRP A 218 4.49 -0.80 16.51
C TRP A 218 5.02 -1.77 15.45
N GLY A 219 6.05 -1.31 14.74
CA GLY A 219 6.73 -2.05 13.68
C GLY A 219 7.87 -2.95 14.16
N PHE A 220 8.50 -3.62 13.23
CA PHE A 220 9.64 -4.55 13.45
C PHE A 220 10.90 -4.12 12.70
N ILE A 221 10.78 -3.22 11.72
CA ILE A 221 11.86 -2.82 10.81
C ILE A 221 12.22 -1.34 11.00
N HIS A 222 11.22 -0.47 10.82
CA HIS A 222 11.42 0.96 10.92
C HIS A 222 11.36 1.42 12.38
N GLN A 223 12.20 2.41 12.71
CA GLN A 223 12.13 3.06 14.03
C GLN A 223 10.80 3.78 14.21
N ASP A 224 10.35 3.81 15.44
CA ASP A 224 9.13 4.53 15.81
C ASP A 224 9.32 6.04 15.57
N HIS A 225 8.35 6.63 14.88
CA HIS A 225 8.26 8.06 14.66
C HIS A 225 6.85 8.53 14.97
N GLU A 226 6.74 9.72 15.53
CA GLU A 226 5.45 10.33 15.79
C GLU A 226 4.60 10.38 14.51
N ASN A 227 3.33 10.05 14.64
CA ASN A 227 2.34 10.05 13.56
C ASN A 227 2.65 9.12 12.36
N HIS A 228 3.59 8.17 12.52
CA HIS A 228 3.94 7.22 11.47
C HIS A 228 3.52 5.79 11.84
N ALA A 229 2.63 5.20 11.05
CA ALA A 229 2.21 3.81 11.22
C ALA A 229 3.31 2.86 10.72
N THR A 230 4.29 2.58 11.59
CA THR A 230 5.51 1.82 11.25
C THR A 230 5.19 0.40 10.81
N LEU A 231 4.29 -0.32 11.49
CA LEU A 231 3.90 -1.67 11.10
C LEU A 231 3.23 -1.71 9.71
N ALA A 232 2.39 -0.71 9.40
CA ALA A 232 1.78 -0.64 8.08
C ALA A 232 2.83 -0.40 6.98
N SER A 233 3.86 0.39 7.28
CA SER A 233 4.98 0.61 6.37
C SER A 233 5.84 -0.65 6.20
N ASP A 234 6.12 -1.37 7.28
CA ASP A 234 6.88 -2.63 7.26
C ASP A 234 6.20 -3.68 6.37
N LEU A 235 4.91 -3.95 6.63
CA LEU A 235 4.15 -4.95 5.88
C LEU A 235 3.92 -4.53 4.41
N MET A 236 3.89 -3.23 4.12
CA MET A 236 3.76 -2.73 2.76
C MET A 236 4.96 -3.08 1.88
N GLU A 237 6.15 -3.27 2.45
CA GLU A 237 7.39 -3.47 1.69
C GLU A 237 7.29 -4.64 0.70
N GLU A 238 6.64 -5.72 1.06
CA GLU A 238 6.45 -6.90 0.20
C GLU A 238 5.49 -6.63 -0.97
N TRP A 239 4.54 -5.72 -0.79
CA TRP A 239 3.47 -5.44 -1.74
C TRP A 239 3.80 -4.32 -2.72
N ARG A 240 4.77 -3.44 -2.40
CA ARG A 240 5.11 -2.28 -3.22
C ARG A 240 5.32 -2.64 -4.68
N ALA A 241 6.28 -3.53 -4.95
CA ALA A 241 6.59 -3.95 -6.32
C ALA A 241 5.43 -4.69 -6.98
N THR A 242 4.72 -5.52 -6.20
CA THR A 242 3.66 -6.40 -6.70
C THR A 242 2.40 -5.63 -7.10
N ILE A 243 2.02 -4.60 -6.35
CA ILE A 243 0.79 -3.84 -6.56
C ILE A 243 1.10 -2.51 -7.21
N VAL A 244 1.81 -1.60 -6.51
CA VAL A 244 1.94 -0.21 -6.94
C VAL A 244 2.93 -0.04 -8.08
N ASP A 245 4.17 -0.55 -7.94
CA ASP A 245 5.18 -0.35 -8.98
C ASP A 245 4.73 -1.02 -10.29
N SER A 246 4.12 -2.22 -10.19
CA SER A 246 3.60 -2.91 -11.37
C SER A 246 2.40 -2.19 -12.00
N LEU A 247 1.56 -1.52 -11.19
CA LEU A 247 0.47 -0.68 -11.69
C LEU A 247 1.03 0.53 -12.43
N VAL A 248 1.93 1.29 -11.80
CA VAL A 248 2.54 2.48 -12.43
C VAL A 248 3.24 2.11 -13.73
N MET A 249 4.02 1.02 -13.73
CA MET A 249 4.66 0.50 -14.95
C MET A 249 3.66 0.09 -16.03
N SER A 250 2.51 -0.44 -15.66
CA SER A 250 1.42 -0.77 -16.61
C SER A 250 0.85 0.50 -17.23
N LEU A 251 0.50 1.47 -16.40
CA LEU A 251 -0.10 2.73 -16.84
C LEU A 251 0.80 3.51 -17.81
N VAL A 252 2.09 3.64 -17.48
CA VAL A 252 3.02 4.42 -18.32
C VAL A 252 3.42 3.68 -19.58
N ASN A 253 3.63 2.37 -19.53
CA ASN A 253 4.03 1.59 -20.70
C ASN A 253 2.83 1.21 -21.59
N GLY A 254 1.61 1.20 -21.04
CA GLY A 254 0.35 1.02 -21.76
C GLY A 254 -0.21 2.30 -22.37
N ASN A 255 0.41 3.47 -22.09
CA ASN A 255 -0.10 4.80 -22.45
C ASN A 255 -1.52 5.07 -21.91
N GLU A 256 -1.86 4.48 -20.76
CA GLU A 256 -3.15 4.69 -20.10
C GLU A 256 -3.20 6.00 -19.30
N ILE A 257 -2.01 6.57 -19.02
CA ILE A 257 -1.82 7.87 -18.38
C ILE A 257 -0.87 8.72 -19.24
N SER A 258 -1.13 10.02 -19.34
CA SER A 258 -0.37 10.98 -20.13
C SER A 258 0.17 12.12 -19.27
N MET A 259 1.01 12.99 -19.82
CA MET A 259 1.51 14.17 -19.10
C MET A 259 0.41 15.18 -18.74
N GLU A 260 -0.72 15.18 -19.45
CA GLU A 260 -1.89 16.00 -19.16
C GLU A 260 -2.62 15.61 -17.86
N ASP A 261 -2.38 14.37 -17.39
CA ASP A 261 -2.92 13.88 -16.12
C ASP A 261 -2.16 14.41 -14.89
N PHE A 262 -1.16 15.30 -15.11
CA PHE A 262 -0.33 15.86 -14.05
C PHE A 262 -0.37 17.39 -14.07
N THR A 263 -0.10 17.99 -12.89
CA THR A 263 -0.04 19.44 -12.69
C THR A 263 1.02 19.79 -11.66
N THR A 264 1.50 21.01 -11.73
CA THR A 264 2.36 21.66 -10.71
C THR A 264 1.64 22.89 -10.19
N TYR A 265 1.95 23.35 -8.99
CA TYR A 265 1.40 24.56 -8.41
C TYR A 265 2.44 25.66 -8.35
N GLU A 266 2.01 26.89 -8.46
CA GLU A 266 2.87 28.05 -8.35
C GLU A 266 3.64 28.05 -7.03
N GLY A 267 4.96 28.21 -7.09
CA GLY A 267 5.86 28.16 -5.92
C GLY A 267 6.23 26.75 -5.44
N SER A 268 5.89 25.69 -6.17
CA SER A 268 6.25 24.31 -5.82
C SER A 268 6.77 23.53 -7.05
N ASP A 269 7.92 22.88 -6.90
CA ASP A 269 8.45 21.95 -7.90
C ASP A 269 7.76 20.59 -7.89
N ASN A 270 6.81 20.39 -6.97
CA ASN A 270 6.14 19.10 -6.80
C ASN A 270 5.12 18.87 -7.91
N VAL A 271 5.17 17.67 -8.47
CA VAL A 271 4.22 17.19 -9.48
C VAL A 271 3.12 16.39 -8.80
N TYR A 272 1.87 16.71 -9.13
CA TYR A 272 0.67 16.06 -8.60
C TYR A 272 -0.19 15.52 -9.74
N LEU A 273 -0.97 14.47 -9.46
CA LEU A 273 -2.02 14.03 -10.36
C LEU A 273 -3.14 15.09 -10.38
N THR A 274 -3.66 15.37 -11.58
CA THR A 274 -4.91 16.13 -11.74
C THR A 274 -6.10 15.31 -11.19
N ARG A 275 -7.28 15.93 -11.09
CA ARG A 275 -8.50 15.22 -10.70
C ARG A 275 -8.79 14.02 -11.60
N ASP A 276 -8.63 14.18 -12.90
CA ASP A 276 -8.86 13.10 -13.87
C ASP A 276 -7.75 12.05 -13.81
N GLY A 277 -6.50 12.47 -13.61
CA GLY A 277 -5.38 11.58 -13.35
C GLY A 277 -5.60 10.71 -12.09
N ILE A 278 -6.11 11.30 -11.00
CA ILE A 278 -6.48 10.55 -9.79
C ILE A 278 -7.59 9.54 -10.09
N LYS A 279 -8.66 9.93 -10.81
CA LYS A 279 -9.75 9.02 -11.19
C LYS A 279 -9.22 7.84 -12.00
N LYS A 280 -8.41 8.09 -13.03
CA LYS A 280 -7.76 7.03 -13.83
C LYS A 280 -6.92 6.11 -12.99
N PHE A 281 -6.06 6.67 -12.13
CA PHE A 281 -5.19 5.89 -11.25
C PHE A 281 -5.99 5.01 -10.29
N VAL A 282 -7.01 5.57 -9.64
CA VAL A 282 -7.85 4.84 -8.66
C VAL A 282 -8.64 3.71 -9.33
N LEU A 283 -9.22 3.93 -10.51
CA LEU A 283 -9.92 2.87 -11.25
C LEU A 283 -9.00 1.68 -11.53
N ASN A 284 -7.82 1.94 -12.05
CA ASN A 284 -6.82 0.90 -12.33
C ASN A 284 -6.27 0.24 -11.05
N TYR A 285 -6.12 1.02 -9.96
CA TYR A 285 -5.74 0.48 -8.65
C TYR A 285 -6.81 -0.48 -8.11
N GLU A 286 -8.10 -0.13 -8.20
CA GLU A 286 -9.20 -0.97 -7.79
C GLU A 286 -9.29 -2.26 -8.60
N GLU A 287 -9.15 -2.17 -9.92
CA GLU A 287 -9.08 -3.34 -10.79
C GLU A 287 -7.93 -4.26 -10.39
N LYS A 288 -6.74 -3.67 -10.15
CA LYS A 288 -5.57 -4.39 -9.65
C LYS A 288 -5.85 -5.09 -8.33
N MET A 289 -6.43 -4.39 -7.35
CA MET A 289 -6.72 -4.93 -6.03
C MET A 289 -7.74 -6.07 -6.04
N ASN A 290 -8.61 -6.10 -7.05
CA ASN A 290 -9.62 -7.15 -7.26
C ASN A 290 -9.14 -8.31 -8.15
N THR A 291 -7.94 -8.21 -8.73
CA THR A 291 -7.35 -9.31 -9.51
C THR A 291 -7.16 -10.55 -8.63
N LYS A 292 -7.64 -11.69 -9.12
CA LYS A 292 -7.53 -12.98 -8.41
C LYS A 292 -6.33 -13.78 -8.93
N SER A 293 -5.49 -14.25 -8.01
CA SER A 293 -4.39 -15.15 -8.31
C SER A 293 -3.98 -15.94 -7.06
N LYS A 294 -3.14 -16.96 -7.26
CA LYS A 294 -2.50 -17.70 -6.17
C LYS A 294 -1.24 -16.95 -5.71
N TYR A 295 -1.43 -15.92 -4.88
CA TYR A 295 -0.33 -15.09 -4.39
C TYR A 295 0.43 -15.70 -3.21
N LEU A 296 -0.26 -16.50 -2.38
CA LEU A 296 0.28 -17.07 -1.14
C LEU A 296 0.51 -18.57 -1.33
N ASP A 297 1.72 -19.03 -1.01
CA ASP A 297 2.11 -20.45 -1.21
C ASP A 297 1.32 -21.43 -0.32
N TYR A 298 0.81 -20.95 0.82
CA TYR A 298 0.05 -21.74 1.79
C TYR A 298 -1.47 -21.70 1.57
N VAL A 299 -1.92 -21.18 0.42
CA VAL A 299 -3.34 -21.10 0.04
C VAL A 299 -3.57 -21.75 -1.31
N ASP A 300 -4.43 -22.75 -1.37
CA ASP A 300 -4.65 -23.56 -2.58
C ASP A 300 -5.59 -22.93 -3.62
N HIS A 301 -6.33 -21.88 -3.24
CA HIS A 301 -7.28 -21.20 -4.13
C HIS A 301 -6.83 -19.78 -4.49
N SER A 302 -7.39 -19.23 -5.56
CA SER A 302 -7.12 -17.87 -5.99
C SER A 302 -7.78 -16.86 -5.06
N LEU A 303 -7.03 -15.82 -4.68
CA LEU A 303 -7.44 -14.72 -3.82
C LEU A 303 -7.31 -13.39 -4.55
N THR A 304 -8.11 -12.41 -4.17
CA THR A 304 -7.83 -11.00 -4.50
C THR A 304 -6.62 -10.50 -3.71
N PHE A 305 -5.97 -9.43 -4.17
CA PHE A 305 -4.89 -8.81 -3.39
C PHE A 305 -5.36 -8.38 -1.99
N ARG A 306 -6.56 -7.80 -1.87
CA ARG A 306 -7.14 -7.44 -0.56
C ARG A 306 -7.20 -8.61 0.40
N LYS A 307 -7.67 -9.77 -0.08
CA LYS A 307 -7.75 -10.96 0.77
C LYS A 307 -6.39 -11.55 1.09
N ALA A 308 -5.46 -11.50 0.14
CA ALA A 308 -4.09 -11.94 0.37
C ALA A 308 -3.37 -11.07 1.42
N ILE A 309 -3.53 -9.74 1.39
CA ILE A 309 -3.03 -8.83 2.43
C ILE A 309 -3.64 -9.18 3.80
N GLU A 310 -4.95 -9.39 3.87
CA GLU A 310 -5.61 -9.78 5.13
C GLU A 310 -5.04 -11.08 5.71
N MET A 311 -4.75 -12.06 4.86
CA MET A 311 -4.18 -13.34 5.30
C MET A 311 -2.73 -13.19 5.75
N GLN A 312 -1.92 -12.37 5.06
CA GLN A 312 -0.56 -12.04 5.49
C GLN A 312 -0.56 -11.40 6.88
N VAL A 313 -1.40 -10.38 7.10
CA VAL A 313 -1.55 -9.75 8.43
C VAL A 313 -2.05 -10.76 9.46
N GLY A 314 -2.91 -11.69 9.06
CA GLY A 314 -3.36 -12.81 9.89
C GLY A 314 -2.22 -13.74 10.30
N SER A 315 -1.27 -14.03 9.40
CA SER A 315 -0.08 -14.85 9.73
C SER A 315 0.83 -14.14 10.72
N LEU A 316 1.00 -12.81 10.60
CA LEU A 316 1.73 -12.02 11.58
C LEU A 316 1.03 -12.01 12.95
N ALA A 317 -0.28 -11.85 12.98
CA ALA A 317 -1.05 -11.91 14.23
C ALA A 317 -0.88 -13.27 14.94
N LYS A 318 -0.87 -14.37 14.18
CA LYS A 318 -0.60 -15.72 14.70
C LYS A 318 0.83 -15.84 15.23
N SER A 319 1.81 -15.30 14.50
CA SER A 319 3.22 -15.25 14.91
C SER A 319 3.40 -14.54 16.25
N ILE A 320 2.74 -13.40 16.45
CA ILE A 320 2.73 -12.64 17.70
C ILE A 320 2.02 -13.43 18.82
N ASP A 321 0.84 -13.99 18.55
CA ASP A 321 0.07 -14.73 19.54
C ASP A 321 0.85 -15.94 20.10
N MET A 322 1.63 -16.61 19.26
CA MET A 322 2.44 -17.80 19.60
C MET A 322 3.88 -17.46 19.98
N ASN A 323 4.28 -16.19 19.89
CA ASN A 323 5.68 -15.73 20.06
C ASN A 323 6.67 -16.53 19.18
N ASP A 324 6.25 -16.85 17.95
CA ASP A 324 7.09 -17.58 16.98
C ASP A 324 7.13 -16.84 15.62
N PRO A 325 8.25 -16.17 15.30
CA PRO A 325 8.40 -15.43 14.04
C PRO A 325 8.40 -16.32 12.79
N ASN A 326 8.59 -17.65 12.93
CA ASN A 326 8.55 -18.57 11.79
C ASN A 326 7.11 -18.81 11.27
N LEU A 327 6.10 -18.45 12.04
CA LEU A 327 4.70 -18.51 11.62
C LEU A 327 4.29 -17.34 10.72
N TYR A 328 5.14 -16.36 10.53
CA TYR A 328 4.93 -15.30 9.55
C TYR A 328 5.25 -15.79 8.14
N HIS A 329 4.30 -15.66 7.24
CA HIS A 329 4.43 -16.09 5.84
C HIS A 329 4.49 -14.87 4.91
N PRO A 330 5.69 -14.47 4.44
CA PRO A 330 5.83 -13.34 3.53
C PRO A 330 5.31 -13.65 2.13
N LEU A 331 4.88 -12.60 1.42
CA LEU A 331 4.53 -12.71 0.00
C LEU A 331 5.79 -12.90 -0.85
N LYS A 332 5.82 -13.95 -1.66
CA LYS A 332 6.82 -14.14 -2.72
C LYS A 332 6.12 -14.42 -4.04
N LEU A 333 6.37 -13.56 -5.06
CA LEU A 333 5.88 -13.79 -6.42
C LEU A 333 6.58 -15.00 -7.04
N ARG A 334 5.82 -15.76 -7.84
CA ARG A 334 6.36 -16.88 -8.62
C ARG A 334 6.98 -16.43 -9.93
#